data_258875b02bd3c1d5b2e1ef27c727f5fa
#
_entry.id   258875b02bd3c1d5b2e1ef27c727f5fa
#
_cell.length_a   1.000
_cell.length_b   1.000
_cell.length_c   1.000
_cell.angle_alpha   90.00
_cell.angle_beta   90.00
_cell.angle_gamma   90.00
#
_symmetry.space_group_name_H-M   'P 1'
#
loop_
_entity.id
_entity.type
_entity.pdbx_description
1 polymer ?
#
loop_
_entity_poly.entity_id
_entity_poly.type
_entity_poly.pdbx_seq_one_letter_code
_entity_poly.pdbx_strand_id
1 'polypeptide(L)'
;MTISYTFDRQIITPNLFAMALDPAKFLYEALTYDDVLLVPAYSEVLPRDTNTSTYLTENIKLNIPLLSAAMDTVTESALAISMALEGGIGFVHKNMRIDQQADEVRKVKRSQSGLILDPITLQINSTVRDAEKIMREFKIGGIPVVDGNGKLVGIITNRDLRFLKDMSIPIEDIMTKENLITAPEGITLEKAELLLQNYKIEKLPIVNKKGKLTGLVTYKDILKKKNKPNACQDKYGRLRVGAAVGVTPDMLDRIEALIVAGVDVISIDTAHGHSKGVIEATKLVKRKFPKMDLIVGNIATGEAAKALAKAGADALKVGVGPGSICTTRVVAGVGLPQLSAVYESAKAIKGSGVKIVADGGIRFSGDVVKAIAAGADTIMIGSLLAGTDEAPGEMIIYEGRKFKSYRGMGSMEAMDDGSKDRYFQDTEEDIKKLVPEGISGRVPFKGMVSEVLYQLVGGLKAGMGYCGSNNIEKLKQAKFVRITAAGVVENHPHDVAITREAPNYSRK
;
A
#
# COMPACT_ATOMS: atom_id res chain seq x y z
N MET A 1 -14.19 -76.15 11.32
CA MET A 1 -15.08 -75.12 11.89
C MET A 1 -14.17 -73.99 12.34
N THR A 2 -14.00 -73.02 11.50
CA THR A 2 -13.13 -71.84 11.77
C THR A 2 -14.05 -70.69 12.09
N ILE A 3 -14.06 -70.23 13.36
CA ILE A 3 -14.85 -69.09 13.82
C ILE A 3 -14.05 -67.84 13.55
N SER A 4 -14.55 -67.04 12.63
CA SER A 4 -14.01 -65.69 12.32
C SER A 4 -14.65 -64.69 13.27
N TYR A 5 -13.85 -64.04 14.13
CA TYR A 5 -14.28 -62.90 14.94
C TYR A 5 -14.01 -61.61 14.13
N THR A 6 -15.07 -60.98 13.63
CA THR A 6 -15.07 -59.61 13.14
C THR A 6 -15.16 -58.65 14.33
N PHE A 7 -14.02 -57.98 14.65
CA PHE A 7 -14.01 -56.86 15.58
C PHE A 7 -14.56 -55.62 14.87
N ASP A 8 -15.79 -55.29 15.22
CA ASP A 8 -16.37 -53.99 14.84
C ASP A 8 -15.71 -52.91 15.69
N ARG A 9 -14.78 -52.13 15.08
CA ARG A 9 -14.20 -50.94 15.72
C ARG A 9 -15.19 -49.80 15.65
N GLN A 10 -16.10 -49.75 16.58
CA GLN A 10 -16.77 -48.49 16.93
C GLN A 10 -15.70 -47.53 17.47
N ILE A 11 -15.35 -46.54 16.65
CA ILE A 11 -14.55 -45.41 17.08
C ILE A 11 -15.42 -44.60 18.04
N ILE A 12 -15.24 -44.83 19.33
CA ILE A 12 -15.79 -43.99 20.39
C ILE A 12 -15.01 -42.66 20.31
N THR A 13 -15.55 -41.69 19.61
CA THR A 13 -15.12 -40.31 19.74
C THR A 13 -15.45 -39.82 21.13
N PRO A 14 -14.48 -39.32 21.92
CA PRO A 14 -14.78 -38.76 23.23
C PRO A 14 -15.36 -37.34 23.00
N ASN A 15 -16.67 -37.26 22.85
CA ASN A 15 -17.39 -36.02 22.84
C ASN A 15 -18.33 -35.99 24.09
N LEU A 16 -17.71 -36.14 25.28
CA LEU A 16 -18.38 -35.87 26.54
C LEU A 16 -18.03 -34.44 26.98
N PHE A 17 -19.08 -33.60 27.09
CA PHE A 17 -19.07 -32.19 27.51
C PHE A 17 -18.87 -31.10 26.45
N ALA A 18 -19.29 -31.28 25.23
CA ALA A 18 -19.73 -30.12 24.47
C ALA A 18 -21.24 -29.94 24.78
N MET A 19 -21.61 -28.94 25.59
CA MET A 19 -22.95 -28.39 25.48
C MET A 19 -23.18 -28.13 24.00
N ALA A 20 -24.19 -28.79 23.40
CA ALA A 20 -24.52 -28.57 21.99
C ALA A 20 -24.99 -27.13 21.84
N LEU A 21 -24.04 -26.25 21.50
CA LEU A 21 -24.36 -24.86 21.22
C LEU A 21 -25.24 -24.82 19.97
N ASP A 22 -26.29 -24.01 20.02
CA ASP A 22 -27.20 -23.83 18.88
C ASP A 22 -26.41 -23.40 17.63
N PRO A 23 -26.32 -24.24 16.58
CA PRO A 23 -25.55 -23.91 15.36
C PRO A 23 -26.05 -22.68 14.61
N ALA A 24 -27.32 -22.28 14.84
CA ALA A 24 -27.84 -21.04 14.25
C ALA A 24 -27.27 -19.80 14.94
N LYS A 25 -26.85 -19.93 16.21
CA LYS A 25 -26.24 -18.85 16.99
C LYS A 25 -24.72 -18.93 17.08
N PHE A 26 -24.17 -20.12 17.16
CA PHE A 26 -22.73 -20.39 17.24
C PHE A 26 -22.27 -21.05 15.94
N LEU A 27 -21.84 -20.23 14.96
CA LEU A 27 -21.62 -20.66 13.57
C LEU A 27 -20.50 -21.70 13.45
N TYR A 28 -19.33 -21.41 14.02
CA TYR A 28 -18.14 -22.28 13.98
C TYR A 28 -17.03 -21.73 14.85
N GLU A 29 -16.00 -22.52 15.06
CA GLU A 29 -14.75 -22.07 15.69
C GLU A 29 -13.88 -21.34 14.66
N ALA A 30 -13.64 -20.04 14.84
CA ALA A 30 -12.87 -19.22 13.96
C ALA A 30 -11.39 -19.15 14.38
N LEU A 31 -10.48 -19.07 13.41
CA LEU A 31 -9.04 -19.19 13.58
C LEU A 31 -8.31 -17.89 13.22
N THR A 32 -7.27 -17.57 14.00
CA THR A 32 -6.27 -16.55 13.66
C THR A 32 -5.00 -17.17 13.08
N TYR A 33 -3.98 -16.36 12.73
CA TYR A 33 -2.74 -16.88 12.17
C TYR A 33 -1.95 -17.77 13.14
N ASP A 34 -2.08 -17.56 14.46
CA ASP A 34 -1.40 -18.39 15.46
C ASP A 34 -1.98 -19.80 15.60
N ASP A 35 -3.24 -19.99 15.24
CA ASP A 35 -3.93 -21.27 15.41
C ASP A 35 -3.57 -22.32 14.37
N VAL A 36 -2.78 -21.93 13.36
CA VAL A 36 -2.46 -22.82 12.23
C VAL A 36 -1.01 -22.73 11.81
N LEU A 37 -0.54 -23.80 11.17
CA LEU A 37 0.66 -23.81 10.33
C LEU A 37 0.31 -24.33 8.93
N LEU A 38 1.12 -23.94 7.93
CA LEU A 38 1.07 -24.54 6.61
C LEU A 38 1.83 -25.88 6.63
N VAL A 39 1.25 -26.90 6.02
CA VAL A 39 1.88 -28.20 5.88
C VAL A 39 2.94 -28.13 4.77
N PRO A 40 4.21 -28.49 5.06
CA PRO A 40 5.23 -28.58 4.03
C PRO A 40 4.82 -29.56 2.92
N ALA A 41 5.16 -29.23 1.68
CA ALA A 41 4.87 -30.08 0.53
C ALA A 41 6.15 -30.39 -0.25
N TYR A 42 6.10 -31.40 -1.12
CA TYR A 42 7.18 -31.65 -2.07
C TYR A 42 7.45 -30.39 -2.90
N SER A 43 8.71 -30.00 -3.02
CA SER A 43 9.11 -28.75 -3.67
C SER A 43 10.30 -28.94 -4.59
N GLU A 44 10.17 -28.47 -5.81
CA GLU A 44 11.26 -28.26 -6.78
C GLU A 44 11.60 -26.77 -6.93
N VAL A 45 10.99 -25.92 -6.06
CA VAL A 45 11.09 -24.46 -6.14
C VAL A 45 12.02 -23.94 -5.05
N LEU A 46 13.09 -23.26 -5.44
CA LEU A 46 13.95 -22.54 -4.50
C LEU A 46 13.35 -21.17 -4.17
N PRO A 47 13.52 -20.63 -2.96
CA PRO A 47 13.01 -19.32 -2.58
C PRO A 47 13.38 -18.20 -3.57
N ARG A 48 14.59 -18.21 -4.13
CA ARG A 48 15.06 -17.22 -5.11
C ARG A 48 14.30 -17.25 -6.44
N ASP A 49 13.72 -18.40 -6.80
CA ASP A 49 13.05 -18.63 -8.09
C ASP A 49 11.53 -18.40 -8.00
N THR A 50 11.03 -17.98 -6.82
CA THR A 50 9.61 -17.71 -6.60
C THR A 50 9.22 -16.33 -7.15
N ASN A 51 8.02 -16.26 -7.75
CA ASN A 51 7.40 -15.03 -8.21
C ASN A 51 6.37 -14.53 -7.21
N THR A 52 6.66 -13.41 -6.54
CA THR A 52 5.79 -12.79 -5.54
C THR A 52 4.79 -11.79 -6.14
N SER A 53 4.78 -11.60 -7.46
CA SER A 53 3.86 -10.66 -8.10
C SER A 53 2.41 -11.13 -7.96
N THR A 54 1.52 -10.16 -7.79
CA THR A 54 0.09 -10.37 -7.60
C THR A 54 -0.72 -9.22 -8.20
N TYR A 55 -2.03 -9.27 -8.05
CA TYR A 55 -2.94 -8.22 -8.48
C TYR A 55 -3.69 -7.63 -7.29
N LEU A 56 -3.64 -6.30 -7.12
CA LEU A 56 -4.44 -5.56 -6.16
C LEU A 56 -5.89 -5.40 -6.63
N THR A 57 -6.05 -5.18 -7.94
CA THR A 57 -7.29 -5.16 -8.70
C THR A 57 -7.00 -5.82 -10.05
N GLU A 58 -7.97 -6.04 -10.91
CA GLU A 58 -7.69 -6.56 -12.27
C GLU A 58 -6.74 -5.68 -13.07
N ASN A 59 -6.72 -4.36 -12.79
CA ASN A 59 -5.92 -3.38 -13.53
C ASN A 59 -4.57 -3.05 -12.88
N ILE A 60 -4.39 -3.36 -11.58
CA ILE A 60 -3.21 -2.97 -10.82
C ILE A 60 -2.41 -4.20 -10.40
N LYS A 61 -1.34 -4.46 -11.13
CA LYS A 61 -0.34 -5.47 -10.77
C LYS A 61 0.67 -4.88 -9.79
N LEU A 62 1.02 -5.66 -8.76
CA LEU A 62 2.10 -5.40 -7.82
C LEU A 62 3.22 -6.43 -7.98
N ASN A 63 4.45 -6.05 -7.68
CA ASN A 63 5.60 -6.98 -7.74
C ASN A 63 5.84 -7.69 -6.40
N ILE A 64 5.33 -7.12 -5.30
CA ILE A 64 5.23 -7.78 -3.99
C ILE A 64 3.80 -7.60 -3.45
N PRO A 65 3.24 -8.55 -2.70
CA PRO A 65 1.84 -8.51 -2.24
C PRO A 65 1.63 -7.63 -1.00
N LEU A 66 2.40 -6.55 -0.84
CA LEU A 66 2.41 -5.74 0.38
C LEU A 66 1.92 -4.32 0.14
N LEU A 67 1.04 -3.85 1.03
CA LEU A 67 0.48 -2.51 1.06
C LEU A 67 0.74 -1.86 2.42
N SER A 68 0.90 -0.53 2.46
CA SER A 68 0.90 0.19 3.73
C SER A 68 -0.49 0.75 4.07
N ALA A 69 -0.85 0.69 5.36
CA ALA A 69 -2.16 1.08 5.85
C ALA A 69 -2.37 2.60 5.79
N ALA A 70 -3.59 3.00 5.47
CA ALA A 70 -4.01 4.41 5.40
C ALA A 70 -4.25 4.99 6.81
N MET A 71 -3.17 5.13 7.58
CA MET A 71 -3.18 5.64 8.95
C MET A 71 -2.24 6.83 9.06
N ASP A 72 -2.62 7.84 9.86
CA ASP A 72 -1.91 9.10 9.98
C ASP A 72 -0.52 9.04 10.64
N THR A 73 -0.20 7.91 11.27
CA THR A 73 1.14 7.59 11.79
C THR A 73 1.85 6.52 10.97
N VAL A 74 1.32 6.16 9.79
CA VAL A 74 1.89 5.13 8.91
C VAL A 74 2.21 5.66 7.52
N THR A 75 1.21 6.17 6.76
CA THR A 75 1.40 6.41 5.33
C THR A 75 1.08 7.84 4.90
N GLU A 76 2.12 8.58 4.63
CA GLU A 76 2.15 9.78 3.79
C GLU A 76 3.06 9.53 2.57
N SER A 77 3.39 10.57 1.81
CA SER A 77 4.16 10.45 0.57
C SER A 77 5.50 9.73 0.73
N ALA A 78 6.24 9.99 1.81
CA ALA A 78 7.57 9.38 2.02
C ALA A 78 7.49 7.85 2.08
N LEU A 79 6.59 7.30 2.91
CA LEU A 79 6.39 5.86 3.00
C LEU A 79 5.75 5.30 1.73
N ALA A 80 4.78 6.00 1.13
CA ALA A 80 4.15 5.55 -0.12
C ALA A 80 5.17 5.45 -1.27
N ILE A 81 6.13 6.37 -1.36
CA ILE A 81 7.25 6.32 -2.32
C ILE A 81 8.09 5.07 -2.08
N SER A 82 8.53 4.85 -0.84
CA SER A 82 9.38 3.70 -0.50
C SER A 82 8.67 2.37 -0.74
N MET A 83 7.37 2.26 -0.41
CA MET A 83 6.55 1.08 -0.72
C MET A 83 6.52 0.80 -2.22
N ALA A 84 6.25 1.82 -3.04
CA ALA A 84 6.16 1.66 -4.48
C ALA A 84 7.52 1.34 -5.13
N LEU A 85 8.63 1.89 -4.62
CA LEU A 85 9.99 1.58 -5.07
C LEU A 85 10.38 0.11 -4.84
N GLU A 86 9.88 -0.51 -3.78
CA GLU A 86 10.10 -1.92 -3.47
C GLU A 86 9.09 -2.86 -4.16
N GLY A 87 8.11 -2.32 -4.90
CA GLY A 87 7.16 -3.11 -5.70
C GLY A 87 5.78 -3.31 -5.09
N GLY A 88 5.54 -2.75 -3.91
CA GLY A 88 4.22 -2.68 -3.26
C GLY A 88 3.46 -1.39 -3.62
N ILE A 89 2.53 -0.97 -2.76
CA ILE A 89 1.81 0.31 -2.90
C ILE A 89 1.44 0.89 -1.53
N GLY A 90 1.58 2.20 -1.36
CA GLY A 90 1.17 2.91 -0.15
C GLY A 90 -0.20 3.56 -0.31
N PHE A 91 -0.99 3.58 0.78
CA PHE A 91 -2.28 4.25 0.84
C PHE A 91 -2.20 5.49 1.72
N VAL A 92 -2.27 6.68 1.11
CA VAL A 92 -2.28 7.96 1.85
C VAL A 92 -3.57 8.07 2.65
N HIS A 93 -3.44 8.39 3.94
CA HIS A 93 -4.58 8.52 4.85
C HIS A 93 -5.43 9.76 4.56
N LYS A 94 -6.69 9.75 5.03
CA LYS A 94 -7.64 10.84 4.84
C LYS A 94 -7.70 11.87 5.99
N ASN A 95 -6.97 11.61 7.09
CA ASN A 95 -6.98 12.46 8.29
C ASN A 95 -6.21 13.77 8.06
N MET A 96 -6.60 14.49 7.01
CA MET A 96 -6.06 15.77 6.55
C MET A 96 -7.05 16.43 5.57
N ARG A 97 -6.86 17.71 5.28
CA ARG A 97 -7.66 18.41 4.29
C ARG A 97 -7.50 17.82 2.90
N ILE A 98 -8.50 18.03 2.03
CA ILE A 98 -8.54 17.50 0.65
C ILE A 98 -7.30 17.93 -0.14
N ASP A 99 -6.95 19.22 -0.06
CA ASP A 99 -5.79 19.79 -0.76
C ASP A 99 -4.47 19.16 -0.30
N GLN A 100 -4.31 18.94 1.02
CA GLN A 100 -3.13 18.30 1.59
C GLN A 100 -2.99 16.85 1.14
N GLN A 101 -4.07 16.06 1.16
CA GLN A 101 -4.05 14.67 0.71
C GLN A 101 -3.72 14.58 -0.80
N ALA A 102 -4.30 15.46 -1.60
CA ALA A 102 -3.97 15.56 -3.02
C ALA A 102 -2.50 15.95 -3.26
N ASP A 103 -1.91 16.80 -2.40
CA ASP A 103 -0.49 17.15 -2.46
C ASP A 103 0.41 15.96 -2.12
N GLU A 104 0.06 15.17 -1.11
CA GLU A 104 0.79 13.93 -0.79
C GLU A 104 0.79 12.96 -1.99
N VAL A 105 -0.36 12.77 -2.66
CA VAL A 105 -0.46 11.97 -3.89
C VAL A 105 0.43 12.58 -5.00
N ARG A 106 0.39 13.90 -5.23
CA ARG A 106 1.25 14.58 -6.22
C ARG A 106 2.73 14.38 -5.94
N LYS A 107 3.17 14.44 -4.68
CA LYS A 107 4.56 14.16 -4.28
C LYS A 107 4.99 12.75 -4.71
N VAL A 108 4.15 11.74 -4.49
CA VAL A 108 4.44 10.36 -4.93
C VAL A 108 4.56 10.30 -6.45
N LYS A 109 3.60 10.85 -7.17
CA LYS A 109 3.58 10.82 -8.65
C LYS A 109 4.78 11.56 -9.27
N ARG A 110 5.32 12.58 -8.60
CA ARG A 110 6.49 13.36 -9.04
C ARG A 110 7.83 12.79 -8.59
N SER A 111 7.87 11.93 -7.56
CA SER A 111 9.12 11.44 -6.95
C SER A 111 9.95 10.58 -7.90
N GLN A 112 9.29 9.81 -8.75
CA GLN A 112 9.90 9.02 -9.81
C GLN A 112 8.95 8.96 -11.00
N SER A 113 9.33 9.60 -12.08
CA SER A 113 8.63 9.44 -13.35
C SER A 113 9.70 9.27 -14.43
N GLY A 114 9.64 8.18 -15.19
CA GLY A 114 10.49 8.06 -16.39
C GLY A 114 10.15 9.13 -17.43
N LEU A 115 8.93 9.70 -17.35
CA LEU A 115 8.42 10.79 -18.16
C LEU A 115 7.64 11.76 -17.25
N ILE A 116 8.15 12.95 -17.04
CA ILE A 116 7.44 14.03 -16.34
C ILE A 116 6.40 14.61 -17.30
N LEU A 117 5.11 14.36 -17.08
CA LEU A 117 4.01 14.76 -17.98
C LEU A 117 3.62 16.23 -17.90
N ASP A 118 3.97 16.92 -16.83
CA ASP A 118 3.69 18.34 -16.64
C ASP A 118 4.94 18.98 -16.01
N PRO A 119 5.98 19.16 -16.81
CA PRO A 119 7.23 19.72 -16.30
C PRO A 119 7.07 21.17 -15.91
N ILE A 120 7.74 21.56 -14.82
CA ILE A 120 7.86 22.97 -14.46
C ILE A 120 8.54 23.70 -15.61
N THR A 121 7.95 24.79 -16.05
CA THR A 121 8.42 25.60 -17.16
C THR A 121 8.70 27.05 -16.73
N LEU A 122 9.53 27.72 -17.49
CA LEU A 122 9.69 29.18 -17.45
C LEU A 122 9.12 29.80 -18.72
N GLN A 123 8.59 31.01 -18.59
CA GLN A 123 8.22 31.81 -19.74
C GLN A 123 9.47 32.46 -20.36
N ILE A 124 9.47 32.65 -21.67
CA ILE A 124 10.64 33.22 -22.40
C ILE A 124 11.09 34.58 -21.86
N ASN A 125 10.17 35.38 -21.31
CA ASN A 125 10.44 36.69 -20.74
C ASN A 125 10.89 36.67 -19.26
N SER A 126 11.16 35.50 -18.69
CA SER A 126 11.69 35.34 -17.32
C SER A 126 13.16 35.75 -17.23
N THR A 127 13.65 35.91 -15.99
CA THR A 127 15.03 36.28 -15.68
C THR A 127 15.81 35.10 -15.08
N VAL A 128 17.13 35.22 -14.97
CA VAL A 128 18.02 34.29 -14.25
C VAL A 128 17.55 34.10 -12.81
N ARG A 129 17.10 35.18 -12.15
CA ARG A 129 16.56 35.14 -10.77
C ARG A 129 15.35 34.22 -10.67
N ASP A 130 14.44 34.26 -11.63
CA ASP A 130 13.24 33.42 -11.66
C ASP A 130 13.64 31.95 -11.84
N ALA A 131 14.60 31.69 -12.74
CA ALA A 131 15.10 30.34 -12.96
C ALA A 131 15.76 29.77 -11.70
N GLU A 132 16.64 30.54 -11.03
CA GLU A 132 17.29 30.11 -9.78
C GLU A 132 16.29 29.85 -8.65
N LYS A 133 15.31 30.75 -8.49
CA LYS A 133 14.25 30.58 -7.49
C LYS A 133 13.51 29.26 -7.69
N ILE A 134 13.05 28.98 -8.90
CA ILE A 134 12.32 27.76 -9.25
C ILE A 134 13.22 26.52 -9.07
N MET A 135 14.47 26.57 -9.56
CA MET A 135 15.40 25.44 -9.40
C MET A 135 15.68 25.11 -7.94
N ARG A 136 15.78 26.13 -7.07
CA ARG A 136 16.04 25.96 -5.64
C ARG A 136 14.78 25.45 -4.93
N GLU A 137 13.62 26.03 -5.21
CA GLU A 137 12.33 25.65 -4.61
C GLU A 137 11.95 24.21 -4.93
N PHE A 138 12.08 23.80 -6.21
CA PHE A 138 11.70 22.47 -6.67
C PHE A 138 12.86 21.48 -6.72
N LYS A 139 14.08 21.87 -6.31
CA LYS A 139 15.29 21.04 -6.31
C LYS A 139 15.58 20.38 -7.68
N ILE A 140 15.34 21.13 -8.76
CA ILE A 140 15.54 20.67 -10.14
C ILE A 140 16.76 21.36 -10.77
N GLY A 141 17.47 20.65 -11.65
CA GLY A 141 18.71 21.14 -12.29
C GLY A 141 18.52 21.61 -13.72
N GLY A 142 17.29 21.92 -14.14
CA GLY A 142 17.00 22.53 -15.44
C GLY A 142 15.53 22.54 -15.76
N ILE A 143 15.13 23.57 -16.52
CA ILE A 143 13.73 23.94 -16.75
C ILE A 143 13.53 24.18 -18.23
N PRO A 144 12.57 23.53 -18.91
CA PRO A 144 12.14 23.89 -20.24
C PRO A 144 11.57 25.32 -20.27
N VAL A 145 11.90 26.06 -21.32
CA VAL A 145 11.40 27.42 -21.54
C VAL A 145 10.32 27.37 -22.63
N VAL A 146 9.19 28.00 -22.38
CA VAL A 146 8.06 28.01 -23.32
C VAL A 146 7.61 29.43 -23.65
N ASP A 147 6.98 29.60 -24.80
CA ASP A 147 6.28 30.82 -25.15
C ASP A 147 4.88 30.89 -24.52
N GLY A 148 4.16 32.02 -24.73
CA GLY A 148 2.81 32.23 -24.21
C GLY A 148 1.76 31.21 -24.68
N ASN A 149 2.06 30.39 -25.69
CA ASN A 149 1.20 29.31 -26.21
C ASN A 149 1.62 27.93 -25.67
N GLY A 150 2.66 27.85 -24.85
CA GLY A 150 3.22 26.60 -24.32
C GLY A 150 4.08 25.84 -25.32
N LYS A 151 4.52 26.47 -26.42
CA LYS A 151 5.47 25.88 -27.38
C LYS A 151 6.87 25.96 -26.77
N LEU A 152 7.62 24.89 -26.87
CA LEU A 152 9.00 24.80 -26.41
C LEU A 152 9.90 25.71 -27.26
N VAL A 153 10.62 26.64 -26.60
CA VAL A 153 11.54 27.58 -27.25
C VAL A 153 12.98 27.42 -26.78
N GLY A 154 13.22 26.74 -25.66
CA GLY A 154 14.57 26.52 -25.15
C GLY A 154 14.57 25.67 -23.89
N ILE A 155 15.75 25.47 -23.34
CA ILE A 155 15.96 24.85 -22.03
C ILE A 155 17.08 25.59 -21.29
N ILE A 156 16.89 25.80 -19.97
CA ILE A 156 17.90 26.36 -19.10
C ILE A 156 18.30 25.36 -18.04
N THR A 157 19.58 25.23 -17.73
CA THR A 157 20.13 24.24 -16.79
C THR A 157 21.06 24.88 -15.78
N ASN A 158 21.40 24.15 -14.70
CA ASN A 158 22.42 24.60 -13.74
C ASN A 158 23.77 24.90 -14.40
N ARG A 159 24.08 24.30 -15.56
CA ARG A 159 25.31 24.54 -16.29
C ARG A 159 25.32 25.97 -16.86
N ASP A 160 24.18 26.44 -17.37
CA ASP A 160 24.00 27.76 -17.96
C ASP A 160 24.06 28.87 -16.91
N LEU A 161 23.65 28.57 -15.66
CA LEU A 161 23.62 29.54 -14.54
C LEU A 161 24.91 29.60 -13.72
N ARG A 162 25.77 28.59 -13.80
CA ARG A 162 26.84 28.30 -12.82
C ARG A 162 27.80 29.48 -12.53
N PHE A 163 28.06 30.31 -13.47
CA PHE A 163 29.06 31.40 -13.37
C PHE A 163 28.43 32.80 -13.51
N LEU A 164 27.10 32.89 -13.59
CA LEU A 164 26.41 34.16 -13.73
C LEU A 164 26.35 34.89 -12.38
N LYS A 165 26.73 36.18 -12.41
CA LYS A 165 26.64 37.06 -11.23
C LYS A 165 25.43 37.99 -11.31
N ASP A 166 25.04 38.36 -12.54
CA ASP A 166 23.87 39.22 -12.77
C ASP A 166 22.61 38.37 -12.90
N MET A 167 21.71 38.55 -11.92
CA MET A 167 20.44 37.82 -11.85
C MET A 167 19.33 38.49 -12.67
N SER A 168 19.57 39.63 -13.26
CA SER A 168 18.60 40.37 -14.08
C SER A 168 18.63 39.98 -15.55
N ILE A 169 19.59 39.20 -15.98
CA ILE A 169 19.76 38.78 -17.39
C ILE A 169 18.49 38.03 -17.84
N PRO A 170 17.92 38.37 -19.01
CA PRO A 170 16.83 37.57 -19.61
C PRO A 170 17.28 36.14 -19.89
N ILE A 171 16.44 35.13 -19.58
CA ILE A 171 16.80 33.73 -19.84
C ILE A 171 16.95 33.43 -21.34
N GLU A 172 16.30 34.20 -22.20
CA GLU A 172 16.41 34.08 -23.66
C GLU A 172 17.83 34.24 -24.15
N ASP A 173 18.66 35.03 -23.47
CA ASP A 173 20.04 35.31 -23.86
C ASP A 173 21.02 34.18 -23.50
N ILE A 174 20.62 33.32 -22.54
CA ILE A 174 21.52 32.30 -21.98
C ILE A 174 21.00 30.87 -22.14
N MET A 175 19.71 30.69 -22.45
CA MET A 175 19.13 29.35 -22.63
C MET A 175 19.67 28.67 -23.89
N THR A 176 19.72 27.33 -23.88
CA THR A 176 19.95 26.57 -25.08
C THR A 176 18.70 26.62 -25.97
N LYS A 177 18.78 27.29 -27.12
CA LYS A 177 17.72 27.42 -28.12
C LYS A 177 18.06 26.83 -29.48
N GLU A 178 19.34 26.83 -29.84
CA GLU A 178 19.79 26.24 -31.08
C GLU A 178 20.10 24.74 -30.90
N ASN A 179 19.79 23.94 -31.92
CA ASN A 179 19.95 22.47 -31.92
C ASN A 179 19.30 21.78 -30.71
N LEU A 180 18.17 22.29 -30.27
CA LEU A 180 17.44 21.75 -29.13
C LEU A 180 16.95 20.32 -29.43
N ILE A 181 17.50 19.34 -28.73
CA ILE A 181 17.13 17.93 -28.90
C ILE A 181 15.82 17.70 -28.20
N THR A 182 14.83 17.20 -28.93
CA THR A 182 13.48 16.86 -28.44
C THR A 182 13.06 15.47 -28.90
N ALA A 183 12.04 14.93 -28.30
CA ALA A 183 11.43 13.68 -28.74
C ALA A 183 9.90 13.80 -28.85
N PRO A 184 9.25 12.98 -29.70
CA PRO A 184 7.81 12.98 -29.84
C PRO A 184 7.10 12.32 -28.65
N GLU A 185 5.83 12.67 -28.45
CA GLU A 185 4.95 11.95 -27.54
C GLU A 185 4.94 10.43 -27.84
N GLY A 186 4.90 9.64 -26.76
CA GLY A 186 4.88 8.17 -26.87
C GLY A 186 6.26 7.52 -27.09
N ILE A 187 7.35 8.29 -27.02
CA ILE A 187 8.69 7.71 -27.01
C ILE A 187 8.87 6.73 -25.84
N THR A 188 9.51 5.59 -26.09
CA THR A 188 9.83 4.64 -25.02
C THR A 188 11.06 5.14 -24.24
N LEU A 189 11.16 4.76 -22.94
CA LEU A 189 12.30 5.17 -22.11
C LEU A 189 13.64 4.67 -22.64
N GLU A 190 13.67 3.50 -23.27
CA GLU A 190 14.87 2.93 -23.90
C GLU A 190 15.37 3.82 -25.07
N LYS A 191 14.43 4.28 -25.91
CA LYS A 191 14.76 5.23 -26.99
C LYS A 191 15.17 6.60 -26.46
N ALA A 192 14.51 7.08 -25.40
CA ALA A 192 14.87 8.32 -24.74
C ALA A 192 16.28 8.25 -24.14
N GLU A 193 16.64 7.11 -23.51
CA GLU A 193 17.99 6.86 -22.99
C GLU A 193 19.05 6.94 -24.09
N LEU A 194 18.81 6.30 -25.22
CA LEU A 194 19.72 6.37 -26.36
C LEU A 194 19.94 7.81 -26.87
N LEU A 195 18.87 8.62 -26.91
CA LEU A 195 18.99 10.04 -27.31
C LEU A 195 19.82 10.82 -26.26
N LEU A 196 19.52 10.64 -24.95
CA LEU A 196 20.30 11.31 -23.90
C LEU A 196 21.77 10.94 -23.97
N GLN A 197 22.10 9.66 -24.25
CA GLN A 197 23.48 9.18 -24.37
C GLN A 197 24.18 9.73 -25.63
N ASN A 198 23.54 9.63 -26.80
CA ASN A 198 24.12 10.01 -28.07
C ASN A 198 24.40 11.52 -28.12
N TYR A 199 23.49 12.34 -27.61
CA TYR A 199 23.65 13.80 -27.59
C TYR A 199 24.33 14.33 -26.31
N LYS A 200 24.69 13.44 -25.36
CA LYS A 200 25.35 13.80 -24.08
C LYS A 200 24.57 14.84 -23.28
N ILE A 201 23.25 14.74 -23.30
CA ILE A 201 22.32 15.63 -22.58
C ILE A 201 21.70 14.91 -21.39
N GLU A 202 21.31 15.65 -20.35
CA GLU A 202 20.69 15.10 -19.14
C GLU A 202 19.16 15.21 -19.13
N LYS A 203 18.60 16.00 -20.05
CA LYS A 203 17.18 16.31 -20.13
C LYS A 203 16.71 16.31 -21.58
N LEU A 204 15.61 15.60 -21.83
CA LEU A 204 15.02 15.45 -23.14
C LEU A 204 13.57 15.94 -23.09
N PRO A 205 13.27 17.15 -23.58
CA PRO A 205 11.90 17.62 -23.69
C PRO A 205 11.09 16.78 -24.69
N ILE A 206 9.85 16.51 -24.33
CA ILE A 206 8.89 15.79 -25.17
C ILE A 206 7.88 16.79 -25.71
N VAL A 207 7.70 16.77 -27.01
CA VAL A 207 6.81 17.72 -27.70
C VAL A 207 5.79 16.99 -28.56
N ASN A 208 4.61 17.60 -28.70
CA ASN A 208 3.61 17.11 -29.64
C ASN A 208 3.90 17.59 -31.10
N LYS A 209 3.07 17.17 -32.04
CA LYS A 209 3.22 17.55 -33.47
C LYS A 209 3.18 19.06 -33.73
N LYS A 210 2.65 19.87 -32.80
CA LYS A 210 2.60 21.34 -32.87
C LYS A 210 3.79 22.01 -32.17
N GLY A 211 4.75 21.25 -31.64
CA GLY A 211 5.90 21.76 -30.90
C GLY A 211 5.58 22.20 -29.46
N LYS A 212 4.36 21.94 -28.96
CA LYS A 212 3.98 22.22 -27.57
C LYS A 212 4.64 21.22 -26.65
N LEU A 213 5.23 21.68 -25.55
CA LEU A 213 5.82 20.83 -24.52
C LEU A 213 4.72 19.99 -23.83
N THR A 214 4.94 18.67 -23.77
CA THR A 214 4.01 17.71 -23.18
C THR A 214 4.67 16.82 -22.13
N GLY A 215 6.01 16.90 -22.02
CA GLY A 215 6.75 16.14 -21.02
C GLY A 215 8.24 16.43 -21.02
N LEU A 216 8.92 15.82 -20.07
CA LEU A 216 10.37 15.88 -19.90
C LEU A 216 10.88 14.52 -19.40
N VAL A 217 11.91 13.98 -20.05
CA VAL A 217 12.65 12.79 -19.57
C VAL A 217 14.01 13.27 -19.08
N THR A 218 14.43 12.79 -17.89
CA THR A 218 15.77 13.10 -17.37
C THR A 218 16.61 11.84 -17.21
N TYR A 219 17.94 11.98 -17.36
CA TYR A 219 18.90 10.90 -17.11
C TYR A 219 18.79 10.34 -15.69
N LYS A 220 18.56 11.21 -14.70
CA LYS A 220 18.37 10.79 -13.30
C LYS A 220 17.18 9.85 -13.13
N ASP A 221 16.09 10.08 -13.85
CA ASP A 221 14.89 9.24 -13.75
C ASP A 221 15.10 7.87 -14.39
N ILE A 222 15.87 7.81 -15.48
CA ILE A 222 16.27 6.54 -16.10
C ILE A 222 17.18 5.73 -15.16
N LEU A 223 18.18 6.37 -14.53
CA LEU A 223 19.03 5.70 -13.54
C LEU A 223 18.22 5.17 -12.34
N LYS A 224 17.28 5.96 -11.81
CA LYS A 224 16.40 5.51 -10.72
C LYS A 224 15.62 4.26 -11.11
N LYS A 225 15.10 4.20 -12.35
CA LYS A 225 14.39 3.01 -12.86
C LYS A 225 15.30 1.78 -12.91
N LYS A 226 16.54 1.93 -13.37
CA LYS A 226 17.54 0.83 -13.41
C LYS A 226 17.88 0.32 -11.99
N ASN A 227 17.99 1.23 -11.03
CA ASN A 227 18.33 0.89 -9.64
C ASN A 227 17.18 0.24 -8.88
N LYS A 228 15.92 0.42 -9.32
CA LYS A 228 14.72 -0.12 -8.70
C LYS A 228 13.83 -0.84 -9.73
N PRO A 229 14.29 -1.97 -10.28
CA PRO A 229 13.58 -2.68 -11.35
C PRO A 229 12.22 -3.25 -10.91
N ASN A 230 12.05 -3.47 -9.60
CA ASN A 230 10.82 -4.00 -9.03
C ASN A 230 9.79 -2.90 -8.69
N ALA A 231 10.09 -1.62 -8.94
CA ALA A 231 9.19 -0.53 -8.60
C ALA A 231 7.79 -0.72 -9.22
N CYS A 232 6.75 -0.48 -8.41
CA CYS A 232 5.36 -0.51 -8.85
C CYS A 232 5.02 0.81 -9.56
N GLN A 233 4.94 0.76 -10.88
CA GLN A 233 4.77 1.93 -11.73
C GLN A 233 3.52 1.82 -12.60
N ASP A 234 2.97 2.99 -12.97
CA ASP A 234 1.94 3.09 -13.99
C ASP A 234 2.54 3.03 -15.41
N LYS A 235 1.69 3.08 -16.43
CA LYS A 235 2.12 3.05 -17.85
C LYS A 235 3.04 4.20 -18.28
N TYR A 236 3.10 5.27 -17.48
CA TYR A 236 3.99 6.43 -17.71
C TYR A 236 5.29 6.36 -16.91
N GLY A 237 5.53 5.26 -16.17
CA GLY A 237 6.70 5.07 -15.32
C GLY A 237 6.65 5.86 -14.02
N ARG A 238 5.48 6.39 -13.61
CA ARG A 238 5.30 7.06 -12.33
C ARG A 238 4.93 6.04 -11.25
N LEU A 239 5.41 6.25 -10.03
CA LEU A 239 5.07 5.37 -8.91
C LEU A 239 3.56 5.33 -8.69
N ARG A 240 3.05 4.13 -8.38
CA ARG A 240 1.64 3.95 -8.03
C ARG A 240 1.37 4.32 -6.58
N VAL A 241 0.20 4.90 -6.33
CA VAL A 241 -0.24 5.32 -5.00
C VAL A 241 -1.74 5.16 -4.86
N GLY A 242 -2.17 4.64 -3.72
CA GLY A 242 -3.56 4.63 -3.29
C GLY A 242 -3.86 5.77 -2.32
N ALA A 243 -5.14 6.09 -2.14
CA ALA A 243 -5.59 7.04 -1.13
C ALA A 243 -6.92 6.57 -0.50
N ALA A 244 -7.04 6.79 0.81
CA ALA A 244 -8.26 6.49 1.54
C ALA A 244 -9.25 7.64 1.51
N VAL A 245 -10.54 7.30 1.48
CA VAL A 245 -11.67 8.23 1.65
C VAL A 245 -12.68 7.66 2.66
N GLY A 246 -13.43 8.52 3.32
CA GLY A 246 -14.56 8.14 4.16
C GLY A 246 -15.89 8.21 3.40
N VAL A 247 -16.96 7.78 4.05
CA VAL A 247 -18.34 7.98 3.56
C VAL A 247 -18.87 9.28 4.18
N THR A 248 -18.40 10.40 3.67
CA THR A 248 -18.67 11.76 4.13
C THR A 248 -19.33 12.60 3.04
N PRO A 249 -20.00 13.71 3.35
CA PRO A 249 -20.60 14.57 2.32
C PRO A 249 -19.62 15.07 1.27
N ASP A 250 -18.34 15.30 1.63
CA ASP A 250 -17.26 15.77 0.76
C ASP A 250 -16.51 14.63 0.02
N MET A 251 -16.95 13.37 0.16
CA MET A 251 -16.29 12.19 -0.42
C MET A 251 -16.02 12.33 -1.91
N LEU A 252 -17.00 12.81 -2.67
CA LEU A 252 -16.86 12.91 -4.12
C LEU A 252 -15.88 14.00 -4.54
N ASP A 253 -15.88 15.14 -3.85
CA ASP A 253 -14.96 16.26 -4.10
C ASP A 253 -13.51 15.83 -3.76
N ARG A 254 -13.33 15.09 -2.68
CA ARG A 254 -12.05 14.49 -2.31
C ARG A 254 -11.55 13.51 -3.36
N ILE A 255 -12.40 12.60 -3.85
CA ILE A 255 -12.04 11.66 -4.92
C ILE A 255 -11.65 12.43 -6.19
N GLU A 256 -12.38 13.47 -6.58
CA GLU A 256 -12.08 14.28 -7.76
C GLU A 256 -10.71 14.97 -7.65
N ALA A 257 -10.41 15.58 -6.50
CA ALA A 257 -9.10 16.18 -6.23
C ALA A 257 -7.95 15.15 -6.28
N LEU A 258 -8.18 13.93 -5.75
CA LEU A 258 -7.22 12.83 -5.81
C LEU A 258 -7.00 12.31 -7.25
N ILE A 259 -8.06 12.23 -8.06
CA ILE A 259 -7.96 11.87 -9.48
C ILE A 259 -7.12 12.91 -10.25
N VAL A 260 -7.37 14.20 -10.02
CA VAL A 260 -6.57 15.30 -10.60
C VAL A 260 -5.10 15.21 -10.15
N ALA A 261 -4.85 14.80 -8.90
CA ALA A 261 -3.49 14.55 -8.40
C ALA A 261 -2.83 13.31 -9.01
N GLY A 262 -3.61 12.42 -9.66
CA GLY A 262 -3.11 11.23 -10.36
C GLY A 262 -3.12 9.95 -9.52
N VAL A 263 -3.99 9.83 -8.51
CA VAL A 263 -4.15 8.62 -7.71
C VAL A 263 -4.48 7.41 -8.61
N ASP A 264 -3.93 6.23 -8.28
CA ASP A 264 -4.15 5.02 -9.08
C ASP A 264 -5.34 4.18 -8.57
N VAL A 265 -5.64 4.26 -7.28
CA VAL A 265 -6.70 3.48 -6.63
C VAL A 265 -7.25 4.23 -5.40
N ILE A 266 -8.55 4.17 -5.22
CA ILE A 266 -9.24 4.73 -4.05
C ILE A 266 -9.63 3.60 -3.10
N SER A 267 -9.50 3.85 -1.79
CA SER A 267 -10.01 2.95 -0.75
C SER A 267 -11.11 3.64 0.05
N ILE A 268 -12.36 3.17 -0.05
CA ILE A 268 -13.40 3.52 0.94
C ILE A 268 -13.06 2.76 2.21
N ASP A 269 -12.67 3.49 3.25
CA ASP A 269 -12.10 2.95 4.48
C ASP A 269 -12.96 3.27 5.70
N THR A 270 -13.71 2.28 6.19
CA THR A 270 -14.65 2.38 7.29
C THR A 270 -14.43 1.27 8.32
N ALA A 271 -14.91 1.45 9.55
CA ALA A 271 -14.84 0.41 10.58
C ALA A 271 -15.75 -0.78 10.23
N HIS A 272 -16.87 -0.55 9.52
CA HIS A 272 -17.83 -1.57 9.11
C HIS A 272 -18.32 -1.36 7.67
N GLY A 273 -17.68 -2.06 6.72
CA GLY A 273 -17.99 -1.96 5.30
C GLY A 273 -19.35 -2.58 4.90
N HIS A 274 -19.88 -3.51 5.67
CA HIS A 274 -21.19 -4.14 5.40
C HIS A 274 -22.36 -3.30 5.93
N SER A 275 -22.38 -2.03 5.62
CA SER A 275 -23.46 -1.10 5.96
C SER A 275 -24.13 -0.55 4.71
N LYS A 276 -25.41 -0.12 4.84
CA LYS A 276 -26.17 0.45 3.73
C LYS A 276 -25.44 1.65 3.11
N GLY A 277 -24.91 2.56 3.93
CA GLY A 277 -24.22 3.75 3.47
C GLY A 277 -22.96 3.43 2.66
N VAL A 278 -22.16 2.44 3.08
CA VAL A 278 -20.95 2.01 2.34
C VAL A 278 -21.31 1.35 1.02
N ILE A 279 -22.35 0.50 0.99
CA ILE A 279 -22.82 -0.15 -0.25
C ILE A 279 -23.32 0.90 -1.25
N GLU A 280 -24.08 1.90 -0.81
CA GLU A 280 -24.58 2.99 -1.64
C GLU A 280 -23.44 3.90 -2.12
N ALA A 281 -22.49 4.24 -1.23
CA ALA A 281 -21.29 5.00 -1.59
C ALA A 281 -20.45 4.27 -2.68
N THR A 282 -20.27 2.95 -2.53
CA THR A 282 -19.57 2.12 -3.53
C THR A 282 -20.23 2.23 -4.92
N LYS A 283 -21.55 2.07 -4.98
CA LYS A 283 -22.32 2.21 -6.23
C LYS A 283 -22.20 3.62 -6.81
N LEU A 284 -22.26 4.64 -5.96
CA LEU A 284 -22.18 6.04 -6.36
C LEU A 284 -20.81 6.36 -6.97
N VAL A 285 -19.72 5.95 -6.31
CA VAL A 285 -18.35 6.15 -6.78
C VAL A 285 -18.12 5.44 -8.11
N LYS A 286 -18.52 4.16 -8.25
CA LYS A 286 -18.37 3.42 -9.53
C LYS A 286 -19.22 4.00 -10.66
N ARG A 287 -20.36 4.58 -10.37
CA ARG A 287 -21.19 5.30 -11.35
C ARG A 287 -20.55 6.61 -11.80
N LYS A 288 -20.01 7.42 -10.84
CA LYS A 288 -19.41 8.74 -11.15
C LYS A 288 -18.00 8.59 -11.75
N PHE A 289 -17.22 7.61 -11.29
CA PHE A 289 -15.83 7.37 -11.71
C PHE A 289 -15.63 5.90 -12.17
N PRO A 290 -16.23 5.46 -13.27
CA PRO A 290 -16.28 4.04 -13.67
C PRO A 290 -14.90 3.44 -13.99
N LYS A 291 -13.90 4.27 -14.29
CA LYS A 291 -12.53 3.84 -14.60
C LYS A 291 -11.61 3.81 -13.38
N MET A 292 -12.09 4.30 -12.22
CA MET A 292 -11.29 4.32 -10.99
C MET A 292 -11.42 2.97 -10.31
N ASP A 293 -10.29 2.35 -10.00
CA ASP A 293 -10.22 1.14 -9.20
C ASP A 293 -10.58 1.46 -7.74
N LEU A 294 -11.45 0.66 -7.15
CA LEU A 294 -12.05 0.91 -5.85
C LEU A 294 -11.88 -0.29 -4.91
N ILE A 295 -11.18 -0.06 -3.80
CA ILE A 295 -11.09 -0.99 -2.68
C ILE A 295 -12.13 -0.56 -1.63
N VAL A 296 -12.87 -1.51 -1.07
CA VAL A 296 -13.89 -1.20 -0.06
C VAL A 296 -13.71 -2.07 1.18
N GLY A 297 -13.81 -1.48 2.34
CA GLY A 297 -13.72 -2.18 3.63
C GLY A 297 -14.01 -1.27 4.84
N ASN A 298 -13.87 -1.84 6.08
CA ASN A 298 -13.41 -3.19 6.34
C ASN A 298 -14.60 -4.15 6.51
N ILE A 299 -14.39 -5.37 6.09
CA ILE A 299 -15.37 -6.45 6.23
C ILE A 299 -14.74 -7.68 6.93
N ALA A 300 -15.56 -8.65 7.33
CA ALA A 300 -15.09 -9.89 7.93
C ALA A 300 -15.84 -11.14 7.46
N THR A 301 -16.93 -10.99 6.69
CA THR A 301 -17.81 -12.12 6.33
C THR A 301 -17.96 -12.29 4.83
N GLY A 302 -18.25 -13.52 4.40
CA GLY A 302 -18.53 -13.83 3.00
C GLY A 302 -19.78 -13.13 2.45
N GLU A 303 -20.76 -12.85 3.28
CA GLU A 303 -21.97 -12.09 2.89
C GLU A 303 -21.62 -10.64 2.55
N ALA A 304 -20.81 -9.99 3.39
CA ALA A 304 -20.30 -8.66 3.14
C ALA A 304 -19.48 -8.62 1.84
N ALA A 305 -18.64 -9.63 1.63
CA ALA A 305 -17.83 -9.75 0.42
C ALA A 305 -18.71 -9.82 -0.84
N LYS A 306 -19.75 -10.65 -0.84
CA LYS A 306 -20.71 -10.73 -1.98
C LYS A 306 -21.45 -9.42 -2.21
N ALA A 307 -21.90 -8.76 -1.12
CA ALA A 307 -22.65 -7.51 -1.20
C ALA A 307 -21.85 -6.38 -1.85
N LEU A 308 -20.57 -6.21 -1.44
CA LEU A 308 -19.70 -5.17 -1.98
C LEU A 308 -19.17 -5.50 -3.38
N ALA A 309 -18.88 -6.76 -3.67
CA ALA A 309 -18.54 -7.20 -5.03
C ALA A 309 -19.69 -6.89 -6.00
N LYS A 310 -20.94 -7.19 -5.61
CA LYS A 310 -22.14 -6.82 -6.38
C LYS A 310 -22.34 -5.32 -6.52
N ALA A 311 -21.88 -4.52 -5.54
CA ALA A 311 -21.93 -3.06 -5.60
C ALA A 311 -20.88 -2.46 -6.54
N GLY A 312 -19.90 -3.25 -7.02
CA GLY A 312 -18.89 -2.86 -7.99
C GLY A 312 -17.50 -2.59 -7.39
N ALA A 313 -17.20 -3.06 -6.17
CA ALA A 313 -15.85 -3.02 -5.62
C ALA A 313 -14.90 -3.88 -6.46
N ASP A 314 -13.70 -3.38 -6.76
CA ASP A 314 -12.64 -4.10 -7.49
C ASP A 314 -11.77 -4.94 -6.55
N ALA A 315 -11.68 -4.52 -5.29
CA ALA A 315 -11.07 -5.30 -4.21
C ALA A 315 -11.76 -5.06 -2.86
N LEU A 316 -11.64 -6.02 -1.96
CA LEU A 316 -12.28 -6.01 -0.64
C LEU A 316 -11.22 -6.03 0.46
N LYS A 317 -11.29 -5.09 1.38
CA LYS A 317 -10.38 -4.98 2.52
C LYS A 317 -10.98 -5.70 3.72
N VAL A 318 -10.34 -6.82 4.12
CA VAL A 318 -10.83 -7.76 5.12
C VAL A 318 -10.07 -7.60 6.42
N GLY A 319 -10.77 -7.28 7.51
CA GLY A 319 -10.19 -7.17 8.84
C GLY A 319 -11.02 -6.27 9.75
N VAL A 320 -11.76 -6.85 10.69
CA VAL A 320 -12.48 -6.13 11.74
C VAL A 320 -11.85 -6.49 13.08
N GLY A 321 -11.10 -5.53 13.63
CA GLY A 321 -10.44 -5.64 14.93
C GLY A 321 -9.14 -6.44 15.03
N PRO A 322 -8.43 -6.86 13.95
CA PRO A 322 -7.17 -7.61 14.08
C PRO A 322 -5.94 -6.72 14.31
N GLY A 323 -6.05 -5.41 14.13
CA GLY A 323 -4.94 -4.47 14.28
C GLY A 323 -4.40 -4.42 15.71
N SER A 324 -3.07 -4.22 15.87
CA SER A 324 -2.40 -4.25 17.18
C SER A 324 -2.81 -3.14 18.15
N ILE A 325 -3.40 -2.06 17.64
CA ILE A 325 -3.88 -0.90 18.41
C ILE A 325 -5.41 -0.72 18.28
N CYS A 326 -6.10 -1.71 17.71
CA CYS A 326 -7.54 -1.71 17.59
C CYS A 326 -8.17 -2.34 18.83
N THR A 327 -9.18 -1.69 19.40
CA THR A 327 -9.95 -2.19 20.55
C THR A 327 -11.41 -2.50 20.22
N THR A 328 -11.81 -2.47 18.94
CA THR A 328 -13.18 -2.76 18.50
C THR A 328 -13.73 -4.07 19.09
N ARG A 329 -12.92 -5.14 19.09
CA ARG A 329 -13.36 -6.43 19.65
C ARG A 329 -13.59 -6.41 21.15
N VAL A 330 -12.91 -5.52 21.88
CA VAL A 330 -13.04 -5.37 23.34
C VAL A 330 -14.17 -4.40 23.68
N VAL A 331 -14.24 -3.27 22.97
CA VAL A 331 -15.20 -2.20 23.24
C VAL A 331 -16.58 -2.52 22.70
N ALA A 332 -16.66 -2.95 21.43
CA ALA A 332 -17.92 -3.27 20.77
C ALA A 332 -18.29 -4.77 20.85
N GLY A 333 -17.37 -5.65 21.23
CA GLY A 333 -17.60 -7.11 21.27
C GLY A 333 -17.79 -7.75 19.89
N VAL A 334 -17.38 -7.07 18.80
CA VAL A 334 -17.60 -7.49 17.42
C VAL A 334 -16.28 -7.72 16.69
N GLY A 335 -16.21 -8.78 15.90
CA GLY A 335 -15.05 -9.10 15.07
C GLY A 335 -15.05 -10.56 14.65
N LEU A 336 -14.10 -10.92 13.79
CA LEU A 336 -13.85 -12.29 13.38
C LEU A 336 -12.33 -12.54 13.36
N PRO A 337 -11.81 -13.67 13.89
CA PRO A 337 -10.42 -14.06 13.76
C PRO A 337 -9.94 -14.00 12.31
N GLN A 338 -8.76 -13.41 12.09
CA GLN A 338 -8.38 -12.88 10.79
C GLN A 338 -8.21 -13.94 9.69
N LEU A 339 -7.65 -15.10 10.02
CA LEU A 339 -7.51 -16.19 9.04
C LEU A 339 -8.87 -16.62 8.49
N SER A 340 -9.84 -16.85 9.40
CA SER A 340 -11.22 -17.22 9.01
C SER A 340 -11.90 -16.13 8.22
N ALA A 341 -11.74 -14.85 8.62
CA ALA A 341 -12.31 -13.71 7.88
C ALA A 341 -11.81 -13.66 6.43
N VAL A 342 -10.51 -13.83 6.22
CA VAL A 342 -9.89 -13.85 4.88
C VAL A 342 -10.39 -15.05 4.08
N TYR A 343 -10.37 -16.24 4.66
CA TYR A 343 -10.78 -17.47 3.99
C TYR A 343 -12.25 -17.42 3.53
N GLU A 344 -13.16 -17.04 4.44
CA GLU A 344 -14.60 -16.97 4.13
C GLU A 344 -14.91 -15.89 3.08
N SER A 345 -14.25 -14.73 3.17
CA SER A 345 -14.42 -13.67 2.18
C SER A 345 -13.91 -14.10 0.80
N ALA A 346 -12.72 -14.70 0.72
CA ALA A 346 -12.14 -15.18 -0.53
C ALA A 346 -12.97 -16.29 -1.17
N LYS A 347 -13.44 -17.26 -0.35
CA LYS A 347 -14.33 -18.34 -0.79
C LYS A 347 -15.63 -17.81 -1.38
N ALA A 348 -16.21 -16.79 -0.74
CA ALA A 348 -17.51 -16.23 -1.12
C ALA A 348 -17.53 -15.53 -2.48
N ILE A 349 -16.38 -14.96 -2.91
CA ILE A 349 -16.25 -14.23 -4.17
C ILE A 349 -15.43 -14.98 -5.22
N LYS A 350 -15.16 -16.25 -5.01
CA LYS A 350 -14.37 -17.07 -5.95
C LYS A 350 -14.97 -16.99 -7.36
N GLY A 351 -14.14 -16.64 -8.35
CA GLY A 351 -14.54 -16.50 -9.75
C GLY A 351 -15.16 -15.15 -10.13
N SER A 352 -15.29 -14.19 -9.20
CA SER A 352 -15.85 -12.86 -9.50
C SER A 352 -14.83 -11.88 -10.12
N GLY A 353 -13.54 -12.18 -10.09
CA GLY A 353 -12.46 -11.23 -10.47
C GLY A 353 -12.06 -10.27 -9.34
N VAL A 354 -12.92 -10.05 -8.34
CA VAL A 354 -12.66 -9.15 -7.20
C VAL A 354 -11.53 -9.71 -6.32
N LYS A 355 -10.62 -8.84 -5.86
CA LYS A 355 -9.43 -9.22 -5.10
C LYS A 355 -9.63 -9.05 -3.58
N ILE A 356 -8.85 -9.80 -2.80
CA ILE A 356 -8.85 -9.73 -1.33
C ILE A 356 -7.59 -9.07 -0.81
N VAL A 357 -7.78 -8.06 0.02
CA VAL A 357 -6.74 -7.40 0.82
C VAL A 357 -6.91 -7.85 2.27
N ALA A 358 -5.98 -8.61 2.82
CA ALA A 358 -5.97 -8.96 4.24
C ALA A 358 -5.36 -7.80 5.05
N ASP A 359 -6.19 -7.11 5.84
CA ASP A 359 -5.80 -5.91 6.59
C ASP A 359 -5.72 -6.18 8.09
N GLY A 360 -4.51 -6.11 8.63
CA GLY A 360 -4.21 -6.27 10.05
C GLY A 360 -3.88 -7.70 10.49
N GLY A 361 -3.40 -7.81 11.73
CA GLY A 361 -3.02 -9.09 12.36
C GLY A 361 -1.64 -9.62 11.98
N ILE A 362 -0.90 -8.96 11.12
CA ILE A 362 0.44 -9.37 10.65
C ILE A 362 1.50 -8.93 11.66
N ARG A 363 2.22 -9.88 12.23
CA ARG A 363 3.32 -9.66 13.19
C ARG A 363 4.65 -10.18 12.68
N PHE A 364 4.61 -11.26 11.88
CA PHE A 364 5.76 -11.92 11.29
C PHE A 364 5.55 -12.18 9.80
N SER A 365 6.63 -12.45 9.07
CA SER A 365 6.56 -12.84 7.66
C SER A 365 5.74 -14.11 7.41
N GLY A 366 5.74 -15.04 8.38
CA GLY A 366 4.91 -16.24 8.32
C GLY A 366 3.41 -15.95 8.28
N ASP A 367 2.94 -14.86 8.90
CA ASP A 367 1.54 -14.44 8.84
C ASP A 367 1.15 -13.98 7.43
N VAL A 368 2.09 -13.35 6.70
CA VAL A 368 1.89 -12.99 5.27
C VAL A 368 1.66 -14.26 4.44
N VAL A 369 2.48 -15.31 4.66
CA VAL A 369 2.34 -16.59 3.96
C VAL A 369 0.98 -17.22 4.24
N LYS A 370 0.56 -17.26 5.51
CA LYS A 370 -0.72 -17.82 5.95
C LYS A 370 -1.91 -17.04 5.39
N ALA A 371 -1.85 -15.70 5.38
CA ALA A 371 -2.92 -14.87 4.83
C ALA A 371 -3.12 -15.10 3.33
N ILE A 372 -2.03 -15.22 2.56
CA ILE A 372 -2.10 -15.54 1.13
C ILE A 372 -2.66 -16.95 0.92
N ALA A 373 -2.17 -17.94 1.68
CA ALA A 373 -2.68 -19.30 1.59
C ALA A 373 -4.18 -19.38 1.94
N ALA A 374 -4.69 -18.51 2.82
CA ALA A 374 -6.11 -18.41 3.14
C ALA A 374 -6.93 -17.74 2.01
N GLY A 375 -6.30 -17.21 0.97
CA GLY A 375 -6.97 -16.64 -0.21
C GLY A 375 -6.79 -15.14 -0.40
N ALA A 376 -5.97 -14.45 0.41
CA ALA A 376 -5.64 -13.06 0.15
C ALA A 376 -4.79 -12.92 -1.13
N ASP A 377 -5.05 -11.87 -1.89
CA ASP A 377 -4.22 -11.45 -3.03
C ASP A 377 -3.10 -10.53 -2.56
N THR A 378 -3.40 -9.67 -1.59
CA THR A 378 -2.47 -8.69 -1.02
C THR A 378 -2.69 -8.51 0.47
N ILE A 379 -1.69 -7.95 1.16
CA ILE A 379 -1.64 -7.80 2.60
C ILE A 379 -1.40 -6.34 2.95
N MET A 380 -2.28 -5.73 3.76
CA MET A 380 -2.09 -4.38 4.27
C MET A 380 -1.46 -4.41 5.66
N ILE A 381 -0.42 -3.60 5.85
CA ILE A 381 0.44 -3.60 7.04
C ILE A 381 0.45 -2.20 7.67
N GLY A 382 0.17 -2.13 8.98
CA GLY A 382 0.28 -0.92 9.79
C GLY A 382 1.49 -0.95 10.71
N SER A 383 1.41 -1.71 11.81
CA SER A 383 2.37 -1.66 12.94
C SER A 383 3.82 -1.97 12.56
N LEU A 384 4.05 -2.91 11.64
CA LEU A 384 5.40 -3.25 11.19
C LEU A 384 6.08 -2.12 10.41
N LEU A 385 5.29 -1.27 9.75
CA LEU A 385 5.78 -0.13 8.97
C LEU A 385 5.76 1.19 9.76
N ALA A 386 4.92 1.31 10.80
CA ALA A 386 4.84 2.51 11.65
C ALA A 386 6.18 2.89 12.30
N GLY A 387 7.05 1.89 12.58
CA GLY A 387 8.37 2.09 13.19
C GLY A 387 9.48 2.50 12.21
N THR A 388 9.17 2.68 10.92
CA THR A 388 10.20 2.98 9.91
C THR A 388 10.50 4.47 9.79
N ASP A 389 11.65 4.80 9.21
CA ASP A 389 12.07 6.20 9.01
C ASP A 389 11.05 7.01 8.23
N GLU A 390 10.46 6.41 7.18
CA GLU A 390 9.57 7.06 6.23
C GLU A 390 8.14 7.24 6.76
N ALA A 391 7.77 6.54 7.85
CA ALA A 391 6.46 6.74 8.49
C ALA A 391 6.38 8.13 9.14
N PRO A 392 5.21 8.82 9.10
CA PRO A 392 5.07 10.18 9.62
C PRO A 392 5.04 10.29 11.15
N GLY A 393 4.86 9.19 11.88
CA GLY A 393 4.85 9.17 13.33
C GLY A 393 6.10 9.81 13.96
N GLU A 394 5.94 10.56 15.04
CA GLU A 394 7.03 11.25 15.72
C GLU A 394 8.07 10.29 16.32
N MET A 395 9.35 10.68 16.26
CA MET A 395 10.43 9.94 16.89
C MET A 395 10.43 10.20 18.40
N ILE A 396 10.37 9.14 19.18
CA ILE A 396 10.35 9.16 20.64
C ILE A 396 11.60 8.46 21.15
N ILE A 397 12.36 9.11 22.06
CA ILE A 397 13.44 8.47 22.81
C ILE A 397 12.89 8.09 24.18
N TYR A 398 12.92 6.80 24.50
CA TYR A 398 12.47 6.27 25.76
C TYR A 398 13.43 5.20 26.27
N GLU A 399 13.87 5.31 27.52
CA GLU A 399 14.88 4.41 28.13
C GLU A 399 16.10 4.16 27.23
N GLY A 400 16.61 5.23 26.60
CA GLY A 400 17.79 5.17 25.72
C GLY A 400 17.56 4.49 24.37
N ARG A 401 16.32 4.10 24.03
CA ARG A 401 15.95 3.47 22.75
C ARG A 401 15.05 4.37 21.92
N LYS A 402 15.14 4.21 20.60
CA LYS A 402 14.30 4.94 19.65
C LYS A 402 12.98 4.20 19.41
N PHE A 403 11.89 4.95 19.44
CA PHE A 403 10.55 4.50 19.10
C PHE A 403 9.90 5.52 18.16
N LYS A 404 8.81 5.12 17.49
CA LYS A 404 7.93 6.03 16.77
C LYS A 404 6.53 6.00 17.37
N SER A 405 5.84 7.14 17.37
CA SER A 405 4.43 7.21 17.75
C SER A 405 3.59 6.39 16.75
N TYR A 406 2.63 5.67 17.27
CA TYR A 406 1.72 4.86 16.48
C TYR A 406 0.34 4.87 17.13
N ARG A 407 -0.68 5.31 16.39
CA ARG A 407 -2.05 5.38 16.91
C ARG A 407 -3.06 4.73 15.98
N GLY A 408 -4.14 4.16 16.59
CA GLY A 408 -5.30 3.68 15.87
C GLY A 408 -6.13 4.83 15.36
N MET A 409 -6.75 4.67 14.18
CA MET A 409 -7.68 5.67 13.64
C MET A 409 -8.93 5.88 14.53
N GLY A 410 -9.21 4.93 15.45
CA GLY A 410 -10.23 5.04 16.48
C GLY A 410 -9.71 5.49 17.84
N SER A 411 -8.46 5.98 17.96
CA SER A 411 -7.99 6.62 19.19
C SER A 411 -8.64 7.99 19.38
N MET A 412 -8.68 8.48 20.60
CA MET A 412 -9.27 9.80 20.91
C MET A 412 -8.62 10.89 20.06
N GLU A 413 -7.30 10.90 19.97
CA GLU A 413 -6.54 11.92 19.26
C GLU A 413 -6.78 11.85 17.74
N ALA A 414 -6.83 10.64 17.16
CA ALA A 414 -7.11 10.49 15.73
C ALA A 414 -8.55 10.88 15.38
N MET A 415 -9.50 10.59 16.29
CA MET A 415 -10.90 10.98 16.11
C MET A 415 -11.08 12.50 16.20
N ASP A 416 -10.37 13.16 17.12
CA ASP A 416 -10.35 14.61 17.24
C ASP A 416 -9.77 15.30 15.98
N ASP A 417 -8.71 14.73 15.43
CA ASP A 417 -8.07 15.19 14.20
C ASP A 417 -8.89 14.92 12.91
N GLY A 418 -10.05 14.22 12.97
CA GLY A 418 -10.98 14.08 11.85
C GLY A 418 -11.36 12.65 11.44
N SER A 419 -10.98 11.59 12.18
CA SER A 419 -11.33 10.21 11.83
C SER A 419 -12.66 9.70 12.44
N LYS A 420 -13.49 10.56 13.04
CA LYS A 420 -14.78 10.23 13.66
C LYS A 420 -15.74 9.53 12.70
N ASP A 421 -15.77 9.94 11.43
CA ASP A 421 -16.64 9.38 10.39
C ASP A 421 -16.37 7.88 10.13
N ARG A 422 -15.11 7.43 10.31
CA ARG A 422 -14.74 6.02 10.20
C ARG A 422 -15.56 5.13 11.15
N TYR A 423 -15.90 5.66 12.32
CA TYR A 423 -16.60 4.99 13.42
C TYR A 423 -18.05 5.45 13.58
N PHE A 424 -18.61 6.14 12.59
CA PHE A 424 -20.00 6.64 12.59
C PHE A 424 -20.29 7.60 13.75
N GLN A 425 -19.29 8.36 14.20
CA GLN A 425 -19.38 9.34 15.29
C GLN A 425 -19.14 10.78 14.81
N ASP A 426 -19.30 11.02 13.51
CA ASP A 426 -19.08 12.31 12.85
C ASP A 426 -20.01 13.44 13.35
N THR A 427 -21.18 13.09 13.89
CA THR A 427 -22.15 14.05 14.44
C THR A 427 -21.88 14.45 15.89
N GLU A 428 -20.97 13.76 16.61
CA GLU A 428 -20.64 14.09 18.01
C GLU A 428 -19.56 15.20 18.03
N GLU A 429 -19.89 16.32 18.65
CA GLU A 429 -19.00 17.48 18.79
C GLU A 429 -18.20 17.45 20.10
N ASP A 430 -18.74 16.83 21.14
CA ASP A 430 -18.08 16.74 22.44
C ASP A 430 -17.11 15.56 22.47
N ILE A 431 -15.80 15.85 22.45
CA ILE A 431 -14.73 14.85 22.50
C ILE A 431 -14.90 13.87 23.66
N LYS A 432 -15.43 14.33 24.81
CA LYS A 432 -15.64 13.48 26.00
C LYS A 432 -16.73 12.43 25.83
N LYS A 433 -17.58 12.57 24.81
CA LYS A 433 -18.65 11.62 24.49
C LYS A 433 -18.27 10.63 23.40
N LEU A 434 -17.10 10.82 22.75
CA LEU A 434 -16.60 9.84 21.79
C LEU A 434 -16.31 8.52 22.49
N VAL A 435 -16.62 7.42 21.79
CA VAL A 435 -16.30 6.05 22.23
C VAL A 435 -15.13 5.55 21.39
N PRO A 436 -13.88 5.59 21.89
CA PRO A 436 -12.72 5.18 21.12
C PRO A 436 -12.67 3.65 20.93
N GLU A 437 -12.39 3.23 19.72
CA GLU A 437 -12.13 1.84 19.34
C GLU A 437 -10.66 1.60 18.95
N GLY A 438 -9.77 2.38 19.51
CA GLY A 438 -8.34 2.29 19.30
C GLY A 438 -7.56 3.02 20.38
N ILE A 439 -6.27 2.75 20.44
CA ILE A 439 -5.34 3.36 21.40
C ILE A 439 -4.23 4.09 20.68
N SER A 440 -3.58 5.02 21.39
CA SER A 440 -2.29 5.61 21.04
C SER A 440 -1.17 4.89 21.78
N GLY A 441 -0.04 4.68 21.11
CA GLY A 441 1.10 4.00 21.67
C GLY A 441 2.39 4.33 20.91
N ARG A 442 3.42 3.52 21.12
CA ARG A 442 4.69 3.61 20.41
C ARG A 442 5.15 2.25 19.94
N VAL A 443 5.85 2.22 18.81
CA VAL A 443 6.49 1.01 18.27
C VAL A 443 8.01 1.20 18.20
N PRO A 444 8.81 0.14 18.38
CA PRO A 444 10.25 0.22 18.20
C PRO A 444 10.62 0.76 16.82
N PHE A 445 11.63 1.63 16.79
CA PHE A 445 12.22 2.09 15.53
C PHE A 445 12.89 0.92 14.80
N LYS A 446 12.68 0.84 13.47
CA LYS A 446 13.08 -0.30 12.64
C LYS A 446 13.98 0.05 11.45
N GLY A 447 14.44 1.31 11.35
CA GLY A 447 15.22 1.75 10.20
C GLY A 447 14.35 1.95 8.94
N MET A 448 14.91 1.67 7.77
CA MET A 448 14.27 1.96 6.49
C MET A 448 13.17 0.94 6.14
N VAL A 449 12.11 1.40 5.47
CA VAL A 449 11.05 0.53 4.93
C VAL A 449 11.61 -0.60 4.07
N SER A 450 12.61 -0.31 3.24
CA SER A 450 13.22 -1.30 2.34
C SER A 450 13.78 -2.51 3.08
N GLU A 451 14.37 -2.31 4.27
CA GLU A 451 14.90 -3.40 5.11
C GLU A 451 13.77 -4.27 5.67
N VAL A 452 12.71 -3.63 6.17
CA VAL A 452 11.53 -4.35 6.68
C VAL A 452 10.85 -5.16 5.58
N LEU A 453 10.64 -4.56 4.40
CA LEU A 453 10.04 -5.25 3.26
C LEU A 453 10.91 -6.39 2.75
N TYR A 454 12.24 -6.21 2.74
CA TYR A 454 13.17 -7.28 2.36
C TYR A 454 13.00 -8.52 3.24
N GLN A 455 12.91 -8.34 4.57
CA GLN A 455 12.68 -9.44 5.51
C GLN A 455 11.31 -10.10 5.33
N LEU A 456 10.26 -9.32 5.13
CA LEU A 456 8.90 -9.85 4.91
C LEU A 456 8.80 -10.64 3.61
N VAL A 457 9.35 -10.12 2.52
CA VAL A 457 9.38 -10.80 1.21
C VAL A 457 10.28 -12.02 1.25
N GLY A 458 11.42 -11.95 1.96
CA GLY A 458 12.31 -13.10 2.18
C GLY A 458 11.58 -14.25 2.88
N GLY A 459 10.84 -13.96 3.96
CA GLY A 459 10.02 -14.94 4.65
C GLY A 459 8.87 -15.49 3.80
N LEU A 460 8.22 -14.65 2.99
CA LEU A 460 7.21 -15.11 2.02
C LEU A 460 7.82 -16.10 1.01
N LYS A 461 8.96 -15.77 0.42
CA LYS A 461 9.66 -16.64 -0.53
C LYS A 461 10.08 -17.98 0.10
N ALA A 462 10.56 -17.94 1.36
CA ALA A 462 10.88 -19.15 2.11
C ALA A 462 9.63 -20.04 2.29
N GLY A 463 8.50 -19.45 2.75
CA GLY A 463 7.23 -20.19 2.89
C GLY A 463 6.71 -20.76 1.57
N MET A 464 6.83 -20.01 0.47
CA MET A 464 6.50 -20.49 -0.88
C MET A 464 7.38 -21.69 -1.26
N GLY A 465 8.69 -21.65 -0.97
CA GLY A 465 9.61 -22.75 -1.19
C GLY A 465 9.20 -24.01 -0.42
N TYR A 466 8.91 -23.91 0.88
CA TYR A 466 8.45 -25.03 1.70
C TYR A 466 7.12 -25.63 1.23
N CYS A 467 6.23 -24.81 0.63
CA CYS A 467 4.94 -25.26 0.10
C CYS A 467 5.01 -25.71 -1.38
N GLY A 468 6.19 -25.76 -2.00
CA GLY A 468 6.35 -26.09 -3.42
C GLY A 468 5.61 -25.13 -4.37
N SER A 469 5.48 -23.86 -3.98
CA SER A 469 4.68 -22.84 -4.68
C SER A 469 5.58 -21.83 -5.39
N ASN A 470 5.58 -21.84 -6.72
CA ASN A 470 6.40 -20.94 -7.52
C ASN A 470 5.76 -19.53 -7.71
N ASN A 471 4.49 -19.35 -7.36
CA ASN A 471 3.77 -18.09 -7.44
C ASN A 471 2.66 -17.99 -6.37
N ILE A 472 2.07 -16.81 -6.23
CA ILE A 472 1.02 -16.50 -5.25
C ILE A 472 -0.23 -17.37 -5.43
N GLU A 473 -0.67 -17.62 -6.66
CA GLU A 473 -1.89 -18.41 -6.93
C GLU A 473 -1.69 -19.88 -6.52
N LYS A 474 -0.48 -20.42 -6.69
CA LYS A 474 -0.17 -21.80 -6.23
C LYS A 474 -0.11 -21.87 -4.70
N LEU A 475 0.38 -20.81 -4.03
CA LEU A 475 0.42 -20.77 -2.57
C LEU A 475 -0.99 -20.81 -1.95
N LYS A 476 -2.01 -20.24 -2.60
CA LYS A 476 -3.41 -20.32 -2.17
C LYS A 476 -3.97 -21.77 -2.12
N GLN A 477 -3.26 -22.74 -2.67
CA GLN A 477 -3.62 -24.17 -2.64
C GLN A 477 -2.96 -24.94 -1.50
N ALA A 478 -2.06 -24.29 -0.74
CA ALA A 478 -1.37 -24.91 0.39
C ALA A 478 -2.36 -25.30 1.50
N LYS A 479 -2.03 -26.38 2.20
CA LYS A 479 -2.91 -26.95 3.23
C LYS A 479 -2.51 -26.45 4.61
N PHE A 480 -3.51 -26.25 5.46
CA PHE A 480 -3.33 -25.88 6.86
C PHE A 480 -3.47 -27.10 7.77
N VAL A 481 -2.75 -27.05 8.89
CA VAL A 481 -3.00 -27.86 10.09
C VAL A 481 -3.28 -26.93 11.25
N ARG A 482 -4.28 -27.27 12.06
CA ARG A 482 -4.53 -26.57 13.34
C ARG A 482 -3.49 -27.02 14.36
N ILE A 483 -3.06 -26.10 15.20
CA ILE A 483 -2.12 -26.37 16.30
C ILE A 483 -2.80 -26.05 17.65
N THR A 484 -2.26 -26.63 18.71
CA THR A 484 -2.69 -26.36 20.08
C THR A 484 -1.94 -25.18 20.69
N ALA A 485 -2.35 -24.71 21.87
CA ALA A 485 -1.61 -23.72 22.62
C ALA A 485 -0.14 -24.14 22.90
N ALA A 486 0.11 -25.43 23.11
CA ALA A 486 1.46 -25.95 23.25
C ALA A 486 2.26 -25.82 21.94
N GLY A 487 1.63 -26.08 20.78
CA GLY A 487 2.24 -25.88 19.48
C GLY A 487 2.55 -24.39 19.20
N VAL A 488 1.78 -23.45 19.72
CA VAL A 488 2.11 -22.01 19.61
C VAL A 488 3.40 -21.69 20.38
N VAL A 489 3.61 -22.29 21.56
CA VAL A 489 4.86 -22.13 22.32
C VAL A 489 6.04 -22.73 21.56
N GLU A 490 5.86 -23.92 20.97
CA GLU A 490 6.87 -24.61 20.15
C GLU A 490 7.29 -23.80 18.90
N ASN A 491 6.39 -22.99 18.33
CA ASN A 491 6.68 -22.15 17.16
C ASN A 491 7.72 -21.06 17.44
N HIS A 492 7.93 -20.69 18.70
CA HIS A 492 8.87 -19.66 19.09
C HIS A 492 10.11 -20.27 19.73
N PRO A 493 11.28 -19.62 19.64
CA PRO A 493 12.46 -20.04 20.40
C PRO A 493 12.10 -20.20 21.90
N HIS A 494 12.29 -21.39 22.44
CA HIS A 494 11.99 -21.76 23.82
C HIS A 494 13.20 -22.44 24.44
N ASP A 495 13.26 -22.44 25.77
CA ASP A 495 14.34 -23.04 26.56
C ASP A 495 15.76 -22.49 26.27
N VAL A 496 15.85 -21.29 25.68
CA VAL A 496 17.10 -20.59 25.38
C VAL A 496 17.01 -19.11 25.74
N ALA A 497 18.10 -18.51 26.16
CA ALA A 497 18.24 -17.07 26.30
C ALA A 497 18.69 -16.47 24.96
N ILE A 498 17.93 -15.52 24.40
CA ILE A 498 18.31 -14.83 23.17
C ILE A 498 19.45 -13.87 23.49
N THR A 499 20.63 -14.13 22.98
CA THR A 499 21.80 -13.26 23.13
C THR A 499 21.94 -12.24 22.00
N ARG A 500 21.36 -12.54 20.82
CA ARG A 500 21.33 -11.66 19.67
C ARG A 500 20.00 -11.84 18.92
N GLU A 501 19.24 -10.76 18.76
CA GLU A 501 18.01 -10.76 17.97
C GLU A 501 18.31 -10.90 16.47
N ALA A 502 17.41 -11.58 15.75
CA ALA A 502 17.43 -11.63 14.29
C ALA A 502 16.67 -10.42 13.73
N PRO A 503 17.03 -9.93 12.52
CA PRO A 503 16.34 -8.77 11.92
C PRO A 503 14.83 -8.98 11.70
N ASN A 504 14.40 -10.23 11.59
CA ASN A 504 13.01 -10.65 11.34
C ASN A 504 12.33 -11.28 12.56
N TYR A 505 13.02 -11.36 13.70
CA TYR A 505 12.48 -11.91 14.94
C TYR A 505 12.97 -11.14 16.16
N SER A 506 12.04 -10.60 16.92
CA SER A 506 12.28 -10.05 18.27
C SER A 506 11.23 -10.61 19.23
N ARG A 507 11.64 -10.99 20.44
CA ARG A 507 10.72 -11.36 21.51
C ARG A 507 10.20 -10.06 22.15
N LYS A 508 8.88 -9.88 22.15
CA LYS A 508 8.22 -8.77 22.88
C LYS A 508 8.19 -9.05 24.36
#